data_f1875bd69b08cc049cba25e7e99eb4c5
#
_entry.id   f1875bd69b08cc049cba25e7e99eb4c5
#
_cell.length_a   1.000
_cell.length_b   1.000
_cell.length_c   1.000
_cell.angle_alpha   90.00
_cell.angle_beta   90.00
_cell.angle_gamma   90.00
#
_symmetry.space_group_name_H-M   'P 1'
#
loop_
_entity.id
_entity.type
_entity.pdbx_description
1 polymer ?
#
loop_
_entity_poly.entity_id
_entity_poly.type
_entity_poly.pdbx_seq_one_letter_code
_entity_poly.pdbx_strand_id
1 'polypeptide(L)'
;HESSGDIDRAVDLYRWNCNLAGAWHTQFSYFEVMVKNAMDRVLADWNQTLGLPASWSLRHHANDDLYRLIQSPLKNARRRAESEAQSRSRHQNHPRYGQPVSHDDIVAQLTFGSWSSLLGEGLSWQRACETDTLWYDALHNAFPYARINASGRRYIGKRLERMRQLRNRISHQENLLRINVNDRLRDMLTVL
;
A
#
# COMPACT_ATOMS: atom_id res chain seq x y z
N HIS A 1 -17.78 -3.26 28.80
CA HIS A 1 -18.77 -2.50 28.03
C HIS A 1 -18.59 -1.01 28.29
N GLU A 2 -18.16 -0.23 27.28
CA GLU A 2 -17.81 1.20 27.43
C GLU A 2 -19.03 2.09 27.74
N SER A 3 -20.25 1.65 27.38
CA SER A 3 -21.50 2.39 27.63
C SER A 3 -22.16 2.06 28.98
N SER A 4 -21.69 1.00 29.66
CA SER A 4 -22.27 0.54 30.94
C SER A 4 -23.80 0.33 30.91
N GLY A 5 -24.38 -0.01 29.77
CA GLY A 5 -25.82 -0.19 29.54
C GLY A 5 -26.60 1.08 29.22
N ASP A 6 -25.96 2.24 29.19
CA ASP A 6 -26.56 3.52 28.81
C ASP A 6 -26.64 3.62 27.27
N ILE A 7 -27.86 3.70 26.74
CA ILE A 7 -28.13 3.73 25.29
C ILE A 7 -27.67 5.05 24.68
N ASP A 8 -27.89 6.18 25.32
CA ASP A 8 -27.51 7.49 24.80
C ASP A 8 -25.98 7.58 24.69
N ARG A 9 -25.27 7.13 25.69
CA ARG A 9 -23.81 7.02 25.67
C ARG A 9 -23.33 6.05 24.60
N ALA A 10 -24.03 4.94 24.37
CA ALA A 10 -23.68 4.01 23.28
C ALA A 10 -23.83 4.65 21.91
N VAL A 11 -24.90 5.44 21.68
CA VAL A 11 -25.14 6.18 20.44
C VAL A 11 -24.05 7.24 20.22
N ASP A 12 -23.68 7.98 21.26
CA ASP A 12 -22.63 9.01 21.17
C ASP A 12 -21.26 8.41 20.88
N LEU A 13 -20.90 7.28 21.49
CA LEU A 13 -19.68 6.54 21.16
C LEU A 13 -19.68 6.03 19.72
N TYR A 14 -20.81 5.56 19.23
CA TYR A 14 -20.94 5.13 17.83
C TYR A 14 -20.77 6.30 16.87
N ARG A 15 -21.41 7.44 17.12
CA ARG A 15 -21.25 8.67 16.31
C ARG A 15 -19.81 9.16 16.30
N TRP A 16 -19.16 9.19 17.47
CA TRP A 16 -17.75 9.53 17.59
C TRP A 16 -16.88 8.60 16.74
N ASN A 17 -17.09 7.28 16.83
CA ASN A 17 -16.36 6.29 16.06
C ASN A 17 -16.53 6.49 14.55
N CYS A 18 -17.75 6.74 14.08
CA CYS A 18 -18.03 7.01 12.66
C CYS A 18 -17.33 8.29 12.18
N ASN A 19 -17.37 9.36 12.96
CA ASN A 19 -16.71 10.62 12.64
C ASN A 19 -15.19 10.46 12.57
N LEU A 20 -14.59 9.77 13.53
CA LEU A 20 -13.16 9.47 13.53
C LEU A 20 -12.76 8.58 12.36
N ALA A 21 -13.54 7.55 12.05
CA ALA A 21 -13.30 6.66 10.90
C ALA A 21 -13.37 7.44 9.57
N GLY A 22 -14.35 8.34 9.41
CA GLY A 22 -14.48 9.21 8.23
C GLY A 22 -13.29 10.15 8.05
N ALA A 23 -12.82 10.78 9.13
CA ALA A 23 -11.64 11.64 9.11
C ALA A 23 -10.39 10.85 8.69
N TRP A 24 -10.18 9.67 9.27
CA TRP A 24 -9.08 8.78 8.89
C TRP A 24 -9.18 8.31 7.45
N HIS A 25 -10.36 7.97 6.96
CA HIS A 25 -10.54 7.48 5.59
C HIS A 25 -10.07 8.50 4.56
N THR A 26 -10.37 9.77 4.77
CA THR A 26 -9.88 10.86 3.93
C THR A 26 -8.34 10.94 3.95
N GLN A 27 -7.72 10.90 5.12
CA GLN A 27 -6.26 10.96 5.22
C GLN A 27 -5.58 9.73 4.58
N PHE A 28 -6.17 8.55 4.75
CA PHE A 28 -5.66 7.33 4.11
C PHE A 28 -5.70 7.39 2.59
N SER A 29 -6.71 8.01 1.99
CA SER A 29 -6.79 8.15 0.54
C SER A 29 -5.57 8.88 -0.03
N TYR A 30 -5.14 9.96 0.61
CA TYR A 30 -3.92 10.68 0.21
C TYR A 30 -2.65 9.88 0.55
N PHE A 31 -2.55 9.37 1.76
CA PHE A 31 -1.39 8.63 2.23
C PHE A 31 -1.08 7.41 1.34
N GLU A 32 -2.09 6.59 1.02
CA GLU A 32 -1.91 5.42 0.16
C GLU A 32 -1.40 5.81 -1.22
N VAL A 33 -1.96 6.86 -1.83
CA VAL A 33 -1.54 7.33 -3.15
C VAL A 33 -0.11 7.84 -3.13
N MET A 34 0.26 8.66 -2.13
CA MET A 34 1.61 9.21 -2.01
C MET A 34 2.66 8.11 -1.82
N VAL A 35 2.42 7.16 -0.92
CA VAL A 35 3.33 6.04 -0.66
C VAL A 35 3.46 5.13 -1.90
N LYS A 36 2.34 4.77 -2.52
CA LYS A 36 2.34 3.94 -3.73
C LYS A 36 3.13 4.59 -4.86
N ASN A 37 2.87 5.87 -5.15
CA ASN A 37 3.55 6.60 -6.21
C ASN A 37 5.05 6.78 -5.94
N ALA A 38 5.43 7.04 -4.68
CA ALA A 38 6.85 7.14 -4.32
C ALA A 38 7.57 5.80 -4.52
N MET A 39 6.99 4.70 -4.05
CA MET A 39 7.57 3.37 -4.21
C MET A 39 7.59 2.93 -5.68
N ASP A 40 6.52 3.16 -6.44
CA ASP A 40 6.43 2.81 -7.85
C ASP A 40 7.52 3.50 -8.67
N ARG A 41 7.68 4.82 -8.48
CA ARG A 41 8.70 5.61 -9.17
C ARG A 41 10.10 5.05 -8.94
N VAL A 42 10.49 4.81 -7.70
CA VAL A 42 11.85 4.31 -7.40
C VAL A 42 12.08 2.89 -7.91
N LEU A 43 11.03 2.05 -7.94
CA LEU A 43 11.11 0.72 -8.54
C LEU A 43 11.24 0.79 -10.07
N ALA A 44 10.55 1.73 -10.71
CA ALA A 44 10.65 1.97 -12.14
C ALA A 44 12.07 2.45 -12.52
N ASP A 45 12.58 3.44 -11.78
CA ASP A 45 13.93 3.98 -11.98
C ASP A 45 14.99 2.89 -11.77
N TRP A 46 14.90 2.13 -10.69
CA TRP A 46 15.81 1.02 -10.41
C TRP A 46 15.76 -0.07 -11.47
N ASN A 47 14.58 -0.47 -11.93
CA ASN A 47 14.42 -1.45 -13.00
C ASN A 47 15.12 -0.99 -14.31
N GLN A 48 15.06 0.31 -14.61
CA GLN A 48 15.76 0.90 -15.75
C GLN A 48 17.29 0.88 -15.58
N THR A 49 17.83 1.06 -14.38
CA THR A 49 19.29 0.94 -14.16
C THR A 49 19.81 -0.47 -14.42
N LEU A 50 18.93 -1.47 -14.39
CA LEU A 50 19.23 -2.87 -14.72
C LEU A 50 19.01 -3.20 -16.20
N GLY A 51 18.73 -2.20 -17.05
CA GLY A 51 18.45 -2.38 -18.47
C GLY A 51 17.06 -2.93 -18.79
N LEU A 52 16.14 -2.90 -17.84
CA LEU A 52 14.76 -3.37 -17.97
C LEU A 52 13.79 -2.19 -18.16
N PRO A 53 12.57 -2.41 -18.69
CA PRO A 53 11.59 -1.34 -18.86
C PRO A 53 11.12 -0.73 -17.52
N ALA A 54 10.84 0.58 -17.49
CA ALA A 54 10.23 1.25 -16.33
C ALA A 54 8.89 0.62 -15.92
N SER A 55 8.16 0.08 -16.87
CA SER A 55 6.86 -0.59 -16.66
C SER A 55 6.99 -1.98 -16.02
N TRP A 56 7.69 -2.06 -14.90
CA TRP A 56 8.01 -3.31 -14.18
C TRP A 56 6.80 -4.21 -13.89
N SER A 57 5.60 -3.65 -13.79
CA SER A 57 4.39 -4.44 -13.50
C SER A 57 3.91 -5.29 -14.68
N LEU A 58 4.33 -5.00 -15.90
CA LEU A 58 3.99 -5.80 -17.08
C LEU A 58 4.73 -7.14 -17.10
N ARG A 59 4.23 -8.09 -17.89
CA ARG A 59 4.81 -9.44 -17.97
C ARG A 59 6.25 -9.37 -18.49
N HIS A 60 7.15 -10.07 -17.82
CA HIS A 60 8.57 -10.16 -18.14
C HIS A 60 9.35 -8.83 -18.07
N HIS A 61 8.77 -7.78 -17.45
CA HIS A 61 9.43 -6.51 -17.29
C HIS A 61 10.06 -6.32 -15.90
N ALA A 62 9.56 -7.02 -14.87
CA ALA A 62 10.15 -6.94 -13.52
C ALA A 62 11.50 -7.66 -13.49
N ASN A 63 12.44 -7.07 -12.76
CA ASN A 63 13.63 -7.77 -12.29
C ASN A 63 13.26 -8.98 -11.43
N ASP A 64 14.08 -10.03 -11.43
CA ASP A 64 13.79 -11.30 -10.75
C ASP A 64 13.65 -11.14 -9.23
N ASP A 65 14.43 -10.26 -8.60
CA ASP A 65 14.38 -10.02 -7.16
C ASP A 65 13.07 -9.37 -6.76
N LEU A 66 12.63 -8.34 -7.50
CA LEU A 66 11.32 -7.72 -7.31
C LEU A 66 10.20 -8.72 -7.60
N TYR A 67 10.32 -9.48 -8.69
CA TYR A 67 9.29 -10.42 -9.10
C TYR A 67 9.06 -11.51 -8.03
N ARG A 68 10.11 -12.08 -7.44
CA ARG A 68 10.00 -13.06 -6.34
C ARG A 68 9.21 -12.52 -5.15
N LEU A 69 9.42 -11.25 -4.81
CA LEU A 69 8.74 -10.62 -3.67
C LEU A 69 7.26 -10.32 -3.91
N ILE A 70 6.89 -9.95 -5.15
CA ILE A 70 5.57 -9.42 -5.48
C ILE A 70 4.75 -10.32 -6.43
N GLN A 71 5.25 -11.47 -6.82
CA GLN A 71 4.66 -12.35 -7.83
C GLN A 71 3.16 -12.60 -7.64
N SER A 72 2.74 -13.01 -6.46
CA SER A 72 1.34 -13.35 -6.17
C SER A 72 0.41 -12.12 -6.20
N PRO A 73 0.72 -11.00 -5.50
CA PRO A 73 -0.02 -9.75 -5.64
C PRO A 73 -0.09 -9.25 -7.07
N LEU A 74 1.04 -9.29 -7.80
CA LEU A 74 1.13 -8.82 -9.16
C LEU A 74 0.27 -9.61 -10.14
N LYS A 75 0.24 -10.95 -10.01
CA LYS A 75 -0.64 -11.83 -10.79
C LYS A 75 -2.12 -11.47 -10.57
N ASN A 76 -2.51 -11.21 -9.32
CA ASN A 76 -3.88 -10.82 -8.99
C ASN A 76 -4.23 -9.43 -9.52
N ALA A 77 -3.30 -8.47 -9.42
CA ALA A 77 -3.48 -7.11 -9.95
C ALA A 77 -3.64 -7.12 -11.48
N ARG A 78 -2.80 -7.87 -12.20
CA ARG A 78 -2.93 -8.03 -13.66
C ARG A 78 -4.28 -8.59 -14.06
N ARG A 79 -4.75 -9.65 -13.40
CA ARG A 79 -6.07 -10.25 -13.69
C ARG A 79 -7.22 -9.24 -13.48
N ARG A 80 -7.14 -8.40 -12.43
CA ARG A 80 -8.15 -7.36 -12.18
C ARG A 80 -8.08 -6.27 -13.24
N ALA A 81 -6.89 -5.81 -13.61
CA ALA A 81 -6.69 -4.82 -14.67
C ALA A 81 -7.20 -5.34 -16.04
N GLU A 82 -6.95 -6.61 -16.36
CA GLU A 82 -7.49 -7.28 -17.55
C GLU A 82 -9.02 -7.31 -17.54
N SER A 83 -9.63 -7.65 -16.40
CA SER A 83 -11.10 -7.64 -16.24
C SER A 83 -11.70 -6.24 -16.42
N GLU A 84 -11.06 -5.21 -15.87
CA GLU A 84 -11.49 -3.82 -16.06
C GLU A 84 -11.33 -3.35 -17.52
N ALA A 85 -10.23 -3.72 -18.18
CA ALA A 85 -10.03 -3.41 -19.58
C ALA A 85 -11.12 -4.06 -20.47
N GLN A 86 -11.50 -5.31 -20.19
CA GLN A 86 -12.62 -5.98 -20.85
C GLN A 86 -13.94 -5.26 -20.59
N SER A 87 -14.19 -4.80 -19.36
CA SER A 87 -15.38 -4.02 -19.04
C SER A 87 -15.42 -2.70 -19.80
N ARG A 88 -14.31 -1.96 -19.84
CA ARG A 88 -14.17 -0.71 -20.62
C ARG A 88 -14.47 -0.93 -22.11
N SER A 89 -14.03 -2.06 -22.66
CA SER A 89 -14.24 -2.42 -24.08
C SER A 89 -15.69 -2.72 -24.46
N ARG A 90 -16.61 -2.74 -23.49
CA ARG A 90 -18.07 -2.85 -23.74
C ARG A 90 -18.73 -1.48 -23.91
N HIS A 91 -18.02 -0.39 -23.57
CA HIS A 91 -18.55 0.98 -23.56
C HIS A 91 -17.77 1.85 -24.54
N GLN A 92 -18.26 2.00 -25.77
CA GLN A 92 -17.57 2.74 -26.83
C GLN A 92 -17.27 4.20 -26.48
N ASN A 93 -18.07 4.81 -25.61
CA ASN A 93 -17.87 6.19 -25.14
C ASN A 93 -16.85 6.30 -24.00
N HIS A 94 -16.24 5.19 -23.55
CA HIS A 94 -15.24 5.26 -22.49
C HIS A 94 -13.93 5.85 -23.05
N PRO A 95 -13.28 6.85 -22.37
CA PRO A 95 -12.06 7.52 -22.89
C PRO A 95 -10.92 6.57 -23.22
N ARG A 96 -10.90 5.39 -22.58
CA ARG A 96 -9.89 4.35 -22.77
C ARG A 96 -10.46 3.09 -23.47
N TYR A 97 -11.51 3.26 -24.28
CA TYR A 97 -12.09 2.17 -25.08
C TYR A 97 -11.03 1.53 -25.98
N GLY A 98 -10.96 0.22 -25.98
CA GLY A 98 -10.02 -0.54 -26.84
C GLY A 98 -8.55 -0.43 -26.48
N GLN A 99 -8.17 0.35 -25.46
CA GLN A 99 -6.76 0.45 -25.04
C GLN A 99 -6.32 -0.80 -24.26
N PRO A 100 -5.10 -1.31 -24.51
CA PRO A 100 -4.54 -2.43 -23.76
C PRO A 100 -4.32 -2.06 -22.29
N VAL A 101 -4.14 -3.09 -21.45
CA VAL A 101 -3.74 -2.90 -20.06
C VAL A 101 -2.36 -2.26 -19.98
N SER A 102 -2.26 -1.15 -19.27
CA SER A 102 -1.01 -0.42 -19.04
C SER A 102 -0.38 -0.82 -17.69
N HIS A 103 0.85 -0.36 -17.48
CA HIS A 103 1.52 -0.42 -16.19
C HIS A 103 0.69 0.21 -15.08
N ASP A 104 0.17 1.42 -15.31
CA ASP A 104 -0.64 2.16 -14.34
C ASP A 104 -1.94 1.43 -13.97
N ASP A 105 -2.56 0.74 -14.93
CA ASP A 105 -3.75 -0.08 -14.66
C ASP A 105 -3.43 -1.18 -13.64
N ILE A 106 -2.27 -1.81 -13.76
CA ILE A 106 -1.85 -2.89 -12.85
C ILE A 106 -1.45 -2.33 -11.49
N VAL A 107 -0.67 -1.24 -11.46
CA VAL A 107 -0.24 -0.57 -10.24
C VAL A 107 -1.44 -0.08 -9.43
N ALA A 108 -2.47 0.46 -10.08
CA ALA A 108 -3.73 0.87 -9.45
C ALA A 108 -4.46 -0.30 -8.75
N GLN A 109 -4.31 -1.53 -9.26
CA GLN A 109 -4.92 -2.73 -8.67
C GLN A 109 -4.10 -3.35 -7.52
N LEU A 110 -2.87 -2.90 -7.29
CA LEU A 110 -2.08 -3.35 -6.15
C LEU A 110 -2.65 -2.74 -4.86
N THR A 111 -2.97 -3.60 -3.91
CA THR A 111 -3.49 -3.16 -2.61
C THR A 111 -2.39 -2.51 -1.76
N PHE A 112 -2.77 -1.66 -0.81
CA PHE A 112 -1.81 -1.11 0.16
C PHE A 112 -1.05 -2.21 0.92
N GLY A 113 -1.72 -3.35 1.20
CA GLY A 113 -1.08 -4.53 1.79
C GLY A 113 0.03 -5.12 0.91
N SER A 114 -0.13 -5.09 -0.41
CA SER A 114 0.92 -5.54 -1.34
C SER A 114 2.16 -4.65 -1.26
N TRP A 115 1.97 -3.34 -1.19
CA TRP A 115 3.06 -2.37 -1.06
C TRP A 115 3.75 -2.46 0.31
N SER A 116 3.00 -2.52 1.40
CA SER A 116 3.57 -2.65 2.74
C SER A 116 4.37 -3.95 2.91
N SER A 117 3.99 -5.03 2.22
CA SER A 117 4.69 -6.32 2.27
C SER A 117 6.10 -6.29 1.68
N LEU A 118 6.42 -5.33 0.80
CA LEU A 118 7.78 -5.14 0.27
C LEU A 118 8.77 -4.64 1.33
N LEU A 119 8.27 -4.08 2.43
CA LEU A 119 9.07 -3.62 3.58
C LEU A 119 8.76 -4.45 4.84
N GLY A 120 7.93 -5.48 4.74
CA GLY A 120 7.34 -6.21 5.85
C GLY A 120 8.33 -6.95 6.73
N GLU A 121 7.96 -7.06 7.99
CA GLU A 121 8.54 -7.97 8.97
C GLU A 121 7.68 -9.24 9.11
N GLY A 122 8.22 -10.26 9.72
CA GLY A 122 7.50 -11.51 10.00
C GLY A 122 7.60 -12.54 8.89
N LEU A 123 8.52 -12.36 7.98
CA LEU A 123 8.79 -13.27 6.88
C LEU A 123 9.89 -14.27 7.27
N SER A 124 10.01 -15.37 6.53
CA SER A 124 11.15 -16.26 6.62
C SER A 124 12.46 -15.47 6.51
N TRP A 125 13.56 -16.00 7.08
CA TRP A 125 14.88 -15.37 6.99
C TRP A 125 15.27 -15.03 5.54
N GLN A 126 15.01 -15.95 4.60
CA GLN A 126 15.27 -15.73 3.18
C GLN A 126 14.56 -14.49 2.64
N ARG A 127 13.26 -14.36 2.92
CA ARG A 127 12.48 -13.21 2.46
C ARG A 127 12.89 -11.91 3.15
N ALA A 128 13.35 -11.97 4.39
CA ALA A 128 13.93 -10.82 5.08
C ALA A 128 15.20 -10.32 4.36
N CYS A 129 16.07 -11.22 3.92
CA CYS A 129 17.25 -10.86 3.12
C CYS A 129 16.87 -10.24 1.78
N GLU A 130 15.90 -10.82 1.07
CA GLU A 130 15.42 -10.29 -0.22
C GLU A 130 14.82 -8.89 -0.06
N THR A 131 14.04 -8.64 0.99
CA THR A 131 13.49 -7.31 1.27
C THR A 131 14.55 -6.32 1.72
N ASP A 132 15.59 -6.75 2.45
CA ASP A 132 16.73 -5.90 2.79
C ASP A 132 17.50 -5.51 1.52
N THR A 133 17.76 -6.44 0.61
CA THR A 133 18.39 -6.16 -0.70
C THR A 133 17.58 -5.13 -1.48
N LEU A 134 16.28 -5.35 -1.66
CA LEU A 134 15.41 -4.41 -2.37
C LEU A 134 15.35 -3.02 -1.71
N TRP A 135 15.46 -2.97 -0.37
CA TRP A 135 15.58 -1.70 0.36
C TRP A 135 16.87 -0.96 0.00
N TYR A 136 18.02 -1.65 0.05
CA TYR A 136 19.31 -1.04 -0.28
C TYR A 136 19.40 -0.59 -1.73
N ASP A 137 18.86 -1.38 -2.65
CA ASP A 137 19.01 -1.12 -4.08
C ASP A 137 18.03 -0.07 -4.61
N ALA A 138 16.83 0.02 -4.02
CA ALA A 138 15.77 0.86 -4.55
C ALA A 138 14.93 1.60 -3.48
N LEU A 139 14.24 0.86 -2.61
CA LEU A 139 13.12 1.39 -1.86
C LEU A 139 13.48 2.46 -0.81
N HIS A 140 14.74 2.53 -0.35
CA HIS A 140 15.18 3.61 0.56
C HIS A 140 14.99 5.00 -0.09
N ASN A 141 15.08 5.12 -1.41
CA ASN A 141 14.88 6.37 -2.13
C ASN A 141 13.42 6.88 -2.09
N ALA A 142 12.46 6.01 -1.80
CA ALA A 142 11.07 6.42 -1.57
C ALA A 142 10.85 7.04 -0.18
N PHE A 143 11.82 6.90 0.74
CA PHE A 143 11.74 7.33 2.13
C PHE A 143 13.03 8.06 2.55
N PRO A 144 13.26 9.27 2.06
CA PRO A 144 14.56 9.95 2.12
C PRO A 144 15.03 10.26 3.54
N TYR A 145 14.13 10.26 4.52
CA TYR A 145 14.47 10.50 5.92
C TYR A 145 14.76 9.20 6.70
N ALA A 146 14.60 8.04 6.08
CA ALA A 146 14.91 6.76 6.70
C ALA A 146 16.40 6.41 6.52
N ARG A 147 16.95 5.66 7.50
CA ARG A 147 18.33 5.15 7.39
C ARG A 147 18.44 4.13 6.26
N ILE A 148 19.53 4.20 5.49
CA ILE A 148 19.84 3.24 4.44
C ILE A 148 20.47 1.99 5.09
N ASN A 149 19.69 1.24 5.85
CA ASN A 149 20.07 -0.04 6.43
C ASN A 149 18.84 -0.86 6.83
N ALA A 150 19.03 -2.13 7.21
CA ALA A 150 17.96 -3.01 7.64
C ALA A 150 17.10 -2.45 8.78
N SER A 151 17.67 -1.63 9.68
CA SER A 151 16.91 -1.00 10.76
C SER A 151 15.99 0.10 10.24
N GLY A 152 16.41 0.87 9.21
CA GLY A 152 15.58 1.86 8.55
C GLY A 152 14.42 1.22 7.80
N ARG A 153 14.69 0.14 7.03
CA ARG A 153 13.62 -0.65 6.41
C ARG A 153 12.57 -1.10 7.43
N ARG A 154 13.03 -1.75 8.51
CA ARG A 154 12.13 -2.21 9.58
C ARG A 154 11.37 -1.06 10.25
N TYR A 155 12.02 0.08 10.42
CA TYR A 155 11.40 1.27 11.01
C TYR A 155 10.22 1.77 10.17
N ILE A 156 10.38 1.87 8.85
CA ILE A 156 9.31 2.24 7.91
C ILE A 156 8.28 1.11 7.79
N GLY A 157 8.73 -0.13 7.62
CA GLY A 157 7.86 -1.30 7.47
C GLY A 157 6.87 -1.47 8.64
N LYS A 158 7.33 -1.29 9.89
CA LYS A 158 6.46 -1.33 11.09
C LYS A 158 5.38 -0.24 11.06
N ARG A 159 5.70 0.95 10.56
CA ARG A 159 4.73 2.05 10.45
C ARG A 159 3.70 1.77 9.37
N LEU A 160 4.13 1.34 8.20
CA LEU A 160 3.22 0.95 7.12
C LEU A 160 2.29 -0.18 7.56
N GLU A 161 2.80 -1.16 8.31
CA GLU A 161 1.99 -2.26 8.83
C GLU A 161 0.93 -1.76 9.83
N ARG A 162 1.29 -0.86 10.76
CA ARG A 162 0.32 -0.26 11.68
C ARG A 162 -0.72 0.59 10.95
N MET A 163 -0.30 1.31 9.88
CA MET A 163 -1.23 2.04 9.01
C MET A 163 -2.17 1.09 8.28
N ARG A 164 -1.66 -0.02 7.74
CA ARG A 164 -2.47 -1.06 7.09
C ARG A 164 -3.52 -1.65 8.05
N GLN A 165 -3.11 -1.95 9.29
CA GLN A 165 -4.02 -2.48 10.31
C GLN A 165 -5.11 -1.46 10.65
N LEU A 166 -4.76 -0.18 10.85
CA LEU A 166 -5.74 0.88 11.11
C LEU A 166 -6.70 1.05 9.94
N ARG A 167 -6.18 1.09 8.70
CA ARG A 167 -7.00 1.18 7.49
C ARG A 167 -8.00 0.02 7.39
N ASN A 168 -7.58 -1.21 7.70
CA ASN A 168 -8.45 -2.37 7.68
C ASN A 168 -9.57 -2.25 8.74
N ARG A 169 -9.23 -1.82 9.95
CA ARG A 169 -10.24 -1.59 11.01
C ARG A 169 -11.29 -0.56 10.58
N ILE A 170 -10.86 0.54 9.95
CA ILE A 170 -11.75 1.57 9.42
C ILE A 170 -12.65 1.00 8.33
N SER A 171 -12.09 0.26 7.37
CA SER A 171 -12.83 -0.33 6.25
C SER A 171 -13.84 -1.39 6.69
N HIS A 172 -13.57 -2.10 7.80
CA HIS A 172 -14.48 -3.08 8.39
C HIS A 172 -15.40 -2.50 9.48
N GLN A 173 -15.41 -1.18 9.65
CA GLN A 173 -16.22 -0.46 10.63
C GLN A 173 -16.00 -0.95 12.09
N GLU A 174 -14.79 -1.44 12.37
CA GLU A 174 -14.41 -1.84 13.73
C GLU A 174 -14.30 -0.60 14.65
N ASN A 175 -14.45 -0.81 15.94
CA ASN A 175 -14.29 0.29 16.89
C ASN A 175 -12.84 0.79 16.96
N LEU A 176 -12.69 2.11 17.10
CA LEU A 176 -11.41 2.81 17.20
C LEU A 176 -11.12 3.33 18.61
N LEU A 177 -11.91 2.93 19.63
CA LEU A 177 -11.86 3.45 20.98
C LEU A 177 -10.49 3.31 21.67
N ARG A 178 -9.73 2.27 21.30
CA ARG A 178 -8.40 2.00 21.86
C ARG A 178 -7.25 2.41 20.94
N ILE A 179 -7.54 3.16 19.88
CA ILE A 179 -6.51 3.65 18.97
C ILE A 179 -5.92 4.95 19.52
N ASN A 180 -4.62 4.97 19.73
CA ASN A 180 -3.91 6.22 19.98
C ASN A 180 -3.78 7.00 18.67
N VAL A 181 -4.63 8.00 18.49
CA VAL A 181 -4.69 8.85 17.28
C VAL A 181 -3.36 9.57 17.03
N ASN A 182 -2.74 10.12 18.09
CA ASN A 182 -1.49 10.87 17.97
C ASN A 182 -0.33 9.97 17.49
N ASP A 183 -0.26 8.74 17.99
CA ASP A 183 0.77 7.79 17.53
C ASP A 183 0.54 7.40 16.06
N ARG A 184 -0.71 7.24 15.64
CA ARG A 184 -1.02 6.93 14.23
C ARG A 184 -0.73 8.11 13.30
N LEU A 185 -1.04 9.33 13.71
CA LEU A 185 -0.66 10.53 12.96
C LEU A 185 0.87 10.67 12.86
N ARG A 186 1.59 10.40 13.95
CA ARG A 186 3.06 10.40 13.95
C ARG A 186 3.62 9.32 13.02
N ASP A 187 3.04 8.11 13.01
CA ASP A 187 3.43 7.05 12.07
C ASP A 187 3.24 7.49 10.62
N MET A 188 2.09 8.11 10.30
CA MET A 188 1.78 8.62 8.95
C MET A 188 2.77 9.70 8.51
N LEU A 189 2.98 10.73 9.34
CA LEU A 189 3.90 11.83 9.06
C LEU A 189 5.38 11.40 8.98
N THR A 190 5.75 10.32 9.68
CA THR A 190 7.12 9.81 9.62
C THR A 190 7.40 9.05 8.32
N VAL A 191 6.38 8.52 7.68
CA VAL A 191 6.50 7.78 6.40
C VAL A 191 6.53 8.75 5.21
N LEU A 192 5.81 9.87 5.30
CA LEU A 192 5.77 10.93 4.28
C LEU A 192 6.99 11.84 4.36
#